data_8558ba758616800e42bb984adb415918
#
_entry.id   8558ba758616800e42bb984adb415918
#
_cell.length_a   1.000
_cell.length_b   1.000
_cell.length_c   1.000
_cell.angle_alpha   90.00
_cell.angle_beta   90.00
_cell.angle_gamma   90.00
#
_symmetry.space_group_name_H-M   'P 1'
#
loop_
_entity.id
_entity.type
_entity.pdbx_description
1 polymer ?
#
loop_
_entity_poly.entity_id
_entity_poly.type
_entity_poly.pdbx_seq_one_letter_code
_entity_poly.pdbx_strand_id
1 'polypeptide(L)'
;MKNQTTVRFVIIGTIFALFLGLYFLLFGNQATTPDQIARKVGLRLPAYKITKADDNMDRTSSSWSDYYYEIEFEEPLSERFLQKVEKLKNCSREGNTYTIKKESPDEWAGYIKLYPEENRATLEYTFRDALF
;
A
#
# COMPACT_ATOMS: atom_id res chain seq x y z
N MET A 1 20.20 23.26 40.04
CA MET A 1 19.82 24.13 38.91
C MET A 1 20.12 23.52 37.52
N LYS A 2 21.18 22.72 37.37
CA LYS A 2 21.46 22.02 36.12
C LYS A 2 20.35 21.06 35.72
N ASN A 3 19.58 20.50 36.65
CA ASN A 3 18.53 19.53 36.40
C ASN A 3 17.29 20.14 35.75
N GLN A 4 16.99 21.41 36.02
CA GLN A 4 15.81 22.07 35.44
C GLN A 4 15.97 22.34 33.95
N THR A 5 17.16 22.71 33.50
CA THR A 5 17.43 22.95 32.06
C THR A 5 17.37 21.64 31.29
N THR A 6 17.95 20.56 31.83
CA THR A 6 17.90 19.23 31.23
C THR A 6 16.46 18.73 31.10
N VAL A 7 15.64 18.90 32.15
CA VAL A 7 14.22 18.51 32.14
C VAL A 7 13.45 19.29 31.08
N ARG A 8 13.70 20.60 30.92
CA ARG A 8 13.06 21.41 29.90
C ARG A 8 13.43 20.93 28.48
N PHE A 9 14.68 20.60 28.21
CA PHE A 9 15.10 20.06 26.92
C PHE A 9 14.45 18.73 26.64
N VAL A 10 14.33 17.85 27.62
CA VAL A 10 13.68 16.54 27.48
C VAL A 10 12.20 16.72 27.17
N ILE A 11 11.50 17.63 27.84
CA ILE A 11 10.09 17.91 27.62
C ILE A 11 9.88 18.45 26.21
N ILE A 12 10.67 19.41 25.75
CA ILE A 12 10.58 19.99 24.41
C ILE A 12 10.83 18.92 23.35
N GLY A 13 11.88 18.09 23.52
CA GLY A 13 12.19 16.99 22.61
C GLY A 13 11.07 15.96 22.52
N THR A 14 10.46 15.62 23.67
CA THR A 14 9.33 14.68 23.73
C THR A 14 8.10 15.24 23.01
N ILE A 15 7.77 16.52 23.23
CA ILE A 15 6.66 17.18 22.54
C ILE A 15 6.90 17.19 21.03
N PHE A 16 8.12 17.52 20.59
CA PHE A 16 8.47 17.55 19.17
C PHE A 16 8.35 16.16 18.54
N ALA A 17 8.81 15.11 19.22
CA ALA A 17 8.67 13.74 18.75
C ALA A 17 7.21 13.29 18.64
N LEU A 18 6.36 13.71 19.59
CA LEU A 18 4.93 13.44 19.55
C LEU A 18 4.26 14.15 18.37
N PHE A 19 4.61 15.39 18.08
CA PHE A 19 4.10 16.11 16.92
C PHE A 19 4.54 15.48 15.62
N LEU A 20 5.80 15.04 15.50
CA LEU A 20 6.26 14.32 14.33
C LEU A 20 5.53 13.00 14.13
N GLY A 21 5.34 12.23 15.20
CA GLY A 21 4.57 10.99 15.16
C GLY A 21 3.13 11.22 14.73
N LEU A 22 2.48 12.25 15.29
CA LEU A 22 1.12 12.61 14.92
C LEU A 22 1.06 13.08 13.46
N TYR A 23 2.02 13.87 13.01
CA TYR A 23 2.12 14.31 11.63
C TYR A 23 2.21 13.12 10.67
N PHE A 24 3.07 12.14 10.97
CA PHE A 24 3.18 10.92 10.16
C PHE A 24 1.91 10.09 10.18
N LEU A 25 1.20 10.02 11.31
CA LEU A 25 -0.07 9.31 11.40
C LEU A 25 -1.17 9.99 10.58
N LEU A 26 -1.23 11.33 10.59
CA LEU A 26 -2.27 12.07 9.89
C LEU A 26 -1.98 12.26 8.40
N PHE A 27 -0.73 12.47 8.02
CA PHE A 27 -0.33 12.85 6.66
C PHE A 27 0.51 11.79 5.95
N GLY A 28 1.23 10.95 6.69
CA GLY A 28 2.05 9.88 6.12
C GLY A 28 1.24 8.76 5.46
N ASN A 29 -0.05 8.63 5.79
CA ASN A 29 -0.94 7.62 5.22
C ASN A 29 -1.58 8.05 3.89
N GLN A 30 -1.26 9.23 3.38
CA GLN A 30 -1.78 9.70 2.10
C GLN A 30 -1.12 9.02 0.91
N ALA A 31 0.11 8.56 1.07
CA ALA A 31 0.80 7.79 0.03
C ALA A 31 0.44 6.30 0.16
N THR A 32 -0.31 5.78 -0.80
CA THR A 32 -0.69 4.37 -0.80
C THR A 32 0.47 3.53 -1.34
N THR A 33 0.98 2.63 -0.52
CA THR A 33 2.07 1.73 -0.89
C THR A 33 1.53 0.40 -1.44
N PRO A 34 2.35 -0.40 -2.16
CA PRO A 34 1.92 -1.73 -2.59
C PRO A 34 1.45 -2.61 -1.43
N ASP A 35 2.10 -2.56 -0.27
CA ASP A 35 1.66 -3.32 0.91
C ASP A 35 0.27 -2.91 1.38
N GLN A 36 -0.04 -1.63 1.35
CA GLN A 36 -1.36 -1.13 1.74
C GLN A 36 -2.44 -1.59 0.77
N ILE A 37 -2.15 -1.55 -0.52
CA ILE A 37 -3.07 -2.06 -1.56
C ILE A 37 -3.32 -3.55 -1.33
N ALA A 38 -2.27 -4.32 -1.13
CA ALA A 38 -2.37 -5.75 -0.90
C ALA A 38 -3.22 -6.08 0.34
N ARG A 39 -3.01 -5.37 1.43
CA ARG A 39 -3.81 -5.56 2.65
C ARG A 39 -5.28 -5.27 2.43
N LYS A 40 -5.62 -4.27 1.64
CA LYS A 40 -7.01 -3.94 1.32
C LYS A 40 -7.70 -5.04 0.54
N VAL A 41 -6.99 -5.71 -0.36
CA VAL A 41 -7.54 -6.84 -1.10
C VAL A 41 -7.41 -8.17 -0.35
N GLY A 42 -6.84 -8.17 0.85
CA GLY A 42 -6.75 -9.34 1.70
C GLY A 42 -5.51 -10.20 1.46
N LEU A 43 -4.45 -9.62 0.92
CA LEU A 43 -3.22 -10.33 0.59
C LEU A 43 -2.03 -9.73 1.33
N ARG A 44 -1.10 -10.59 1.75
CA ARG A 44 0.19 -10.16 2.29
C ARG A 44 1.29 -10.51 1.29
N LEU A 45 1.98 -9.47 0.81
CA LEU A 45 3.03 -9.66 -0.19
C LEU A 45 4.33 -10.16 0.43
N PRO A 46 5.03 -11.10 -0.24
CA PRO A 46 6.42 -11.41 0.08
C PRO A 46 7.34 -10.22 -0.20
N ALA A 47 8.61 -10.33 0.20
CA ALA A 47 9.58 -9.27 -0.04
C ALA A 47 9.69 -8.95 -1.54
N TYR A 48 9.67 -7.66 -1.87
CA TYR A 48 9.66 -7.18 -3.25
C TYR A 48 10.41 -5.85 -3.37
N LYS A 49 10.69 -5.47 -4.61
CA LYS A 49 11.13 -4.11 -4.92
C LYS A 49 10.17 -3.50 -5.94
N ILE A 50 10.00 -2.20 -5.89
CA ILE A 50 9.17 -1.47 -6.84
C ILE A 50 10.00 -1.19 -8.09
N THR A 51 9.51 -1.65 -9.25
CA THR A 51 10.16 -1.41 -10.53
C THR A 51 9.55 -0.26 -11.29
N LYS A 52 8.28 0.03 -11.01
CA LYS A 52 7.58 1.19 -11.59
C LYS A 52 6.51 1.67 -10.62
N ALA A 53 6.42 2.98 -10.46
CA ALA A 53 5.37 3.61 -9.68
C ALA A 53 4.78 4.75 -10.49
N ASP A 54 3.46 4.79 -10.64
CA ASP A 54 2.75 5.86 -11.31
C ASP A 54 1.63 6.35 -10.41
N ASP A 55 1.54 7.67 -10.28
CA ASP A 55 0.62 8.34 -9.40
C ASP A 55 -0.10 9.43 -10.18
N ASN A 56 -1.41 9.28 -10.35
CA ASN A 56 -2.25 10.21 -11.10
C ASN A 56 -2.96 11.21 -10.19
N MET A 57 -2.44 11.47 -9.00
CA MET A 57 -3.04 12.44 -8.05
C MET A 57 -3.11 13.86 -8.59
N ASP A 58 -2.31 14.20 -9.60
CA ASP A 58 -2.26 15.55 -10.19
C ASP A 58 -3.33 15.81 -11.24
N ARG A 59 -4.21 14.85 -11.50
CA ARG A 59 -5.32 15.07 -12.42
C ARG A 59 -6.41 15.89 -11.74
N THR A 60 -6.44 17.16 -12.06
CA THR A 60 -7.38 18.13 -11.47
C THR A 60 -8.83 17.95 -11.89
N SER A 61 -9.11 17.15 -12.91
CA SER A 61 -10.45 16.97 -13.48
C SER A 61 -11.20 15.75 -12.96
N SER A 62 -10.59 14.92 -12.11
CA SER A 62 -11.20 13.71 -11.59
C SER A 62 -11.24 13.75 -10.06
N SER A 63 -12.39 13.38 -9.49
CA SER A 63 -12.52 13.16 -8.05
C SER A 63 -11.89 11.84 -7.59
N TRP A 64 -11.32 11.08 -8.51
CA TRP A 64 -10.68 9.80 -8.25
C TRP A 64 -9.18 9.94 -8.33
N SER A 65 -8.48 9.32 -7.37
CA SER A 65 -7.02 9.22 -7.36
C SER A 65 -6.61 7.79 -7.67
N ASP A 66 -5.67 7.63 -8.59
CA ASP A 66 -5.21 6.33 -9.06
C ASP A 66 -3.76 6.10 -8.68
N TYR A 67 -3.45 4.89 -8.22
CA TYR A 67 -2.09 4.42 -8.00
C TYR A 67 -1.84 3.18 -8.83
N TYR A 68 -0.68 3.11 -9.46
CA TYR A 68 -0.23 1.95 -10.21
C TYR A 68 1.20 1.62 -9.82
N TYR A 69 1.44 0.35 -9.50
CA TYR A 69 2.77 -0.14 -9.17
C TYR A 69 3.07 -1.40 -9.96
N GLU A 70 4.31 -1.50 -10.43
CA GLU A 70 4.90 -2.76 -10.86
C GLU A 70 5.97 -3.15 -9.86
N ILE A 71 5.91 -4.39 -9.39
CA ILE A 71 6.85 -4.91 -8.40
C ILE A 71 7.49 -6.19 -8.91
N GLU A 72 8.71 -6.45 -8.45
CA GLU A 72 9.43 -7.68 -8.69
C GLU A 72 9.75 -8.31 -7.35
N PHE A 73 9.43 -9.59 -7.19
CA PHE A 73 9.69 -10.29 -5.94
C PHE A 73 11.18 -10.63 -5.83
N GLU A 74 11.71 -10.52 -4.63
CA GLU A 74 13.12 -10.82 -4.36
C GLU A 74 13.45 -12.31 -4.52
N GLU A 75 12.47 -13.17 -4.24
CA GLU A 75 12.57 -14.61 -4.36
C GLU A 75 11.39 -15.14 -5.17
N PRO A 76 11.52 -16.31 -5.84
CA PRO A 76 10.40 -16.93 -6.52
C PRO A 76 9.22 -17.17 -5.57
N LEU A 77 8.01 -16.99 -6.06
CA LEU A 77 6.80 -17.21 -5.26
C LEU A 77 6.69 -18.68 -4.89
N SER A 78 6.50 -18.97 -3.60
CA SER A 78 6.34 -20.33 -3.11
C SER A 78 4.99 -20.92 -3.49
N GLU A 79 4.91 -22.24 -3.62
CA GLU A 79 3.63 -22.92 -3.84
C GLU A 79 2.66 -22.65 -2.71
N ARG A 80 3.15 -22.59 -1.47
CA ARG A 80 2.34 -22.28 -0.30
C ARG A 80 1.67 -20.90 -0.41
N PHE A 81 2.42 -19.92 -0.89
CA PHE A 81 1.88 -18.57 -1.12
C PHE A 81 0.80 -18.61 -2.21
N LEU A 82 1.06 -19.27 -3.34
CA LEU A 82 0.12 -19.39 -4.44
C LEU A 82 -1.15 -20.15 -4.02
N GLN A 83 -1.02 -21.18 -3.20
CA GLN A 83 -2.17 -21.89 -2.65
C GLN A 83 -3.04 -20.98 -1.77
N LYS A 84 -2.42 -20.13 -0.96
CA LYS A 84 -3.14 -19.14 -0.16
C LYS A 84 -3.88 -18.15 -1.03
N VAL A 85 -3.25 -17.71 -2.11
CA VAL A 85 -3.87 -16.80 -3.08
C VAL A 85 -5.10 -17.43 -3.74
N GLU A 86 -4.98 -18.68 -4.17
CA GLU A 86 -6.10 -19.41 -4.78
C GLU A 86 -7.30 -19.57 -3.86
N LYS A 87 -7.07 -19.64 -2.55
CA LYS A 87 -8.14 -19.78 -1.56
C LYS A 87 -8.90 -18.48 -1.28
N LEU A 88 -8.40 -17.34 -1.74
CA LEU A 88 -9.10 -16.08 -1.56
C LEU A 88 -10.38 -16.07 -2.39
N LYS A 89 -11.48 -15.62 -1.78
CA LYS A 89 -12.79 -15.57 -2.43
C LYS A 89 -12.81 -14.61 -3.63
N ASN A 90 -11.96 -13.63 -3.62
CA ASN A 90 -11.85 -12.58 -4.63
C ASN A 90 -10.73 -12.82 -5.64
N CYS A 91 -10.20 -14.02 -5.70
CA CYS A 91 -9.15 -14.42 -6.63
C CYS A 91 -9.77 -15.15 -7.82
N SER A 92 -9.35 -14.76 -9.02
CA SER A 92 -9.59 -15.50 -10.26
C SER A 92 -8.26 -15.88 -10.88
N ARG A 93 -8.21 -17.05 -11.49
CA ARG A 93 -7.03 -17.56 -12.15
C ARG A 93 -7.30 -17.75 -13.62
N GLU A 94 -6.42 -17.24 -14.45
CA GLU A 94 -6.45 -17.43 -15.89
C GLU A 94 -5.07 -17.91 -16.35
N GLY A 95 -4.94 -19.19 -16.69
CA GLY A 95 -3.63 -19.78 -16.94
C GLY A 95 -2.74 -19.72 -15.70
N ASN A 96 -1.58 -19.07 -15.83
CA ASN A 96 -0.65 -18.87 -14.72
C ASN A 96 -0.77 -17.47 -14.09
N THR A 97 -1.76 -16.71 -14.48
CA THR A 97 -2.01 -15.36 -13.95
C THR A 97 -3.12 -15.39 -12.90
N TYR A 98 -2.83 -14.83 -11.75
CA TYR A 98 -3.79 -14.70 -10.66
C TYR A 98 -4.25 -13.24 -10.58
N THR A 99 -5.56 -13.02 -10.57
CA THR A 99 -6.14 -11.68 -10.41
C THR A 99 -6.91 -11.64 -9.12
N ILE A 100 -6.54 -10.73 -8.22
CA ILE A 100 -7.21 -10.50 -6.96
C ILE A 100 -7.83 -9.12 -7.02
N LYS A 101 -9.14 -9.06 -6.86
CA LYS A 101 -9.91 -7.82 -6.95
C LYS A 101 -10.77 -7.67 -5.71
N LYS A 102 -10.76 -6.47 -5.14
CA LYS A 102 -11.70 -6.11 -4.09
C LYS A 102 -12.10 -4.65 -4.27
N GLU A 103 -13.38 -4.38 -4.09
CA GLU A 103 -13.89 -3.03 -4.24
C GLU A 103 -14.94 -2.73 -3.17
N SER A 104 -15.00 -1.47 -2.78
CA SER A 104 -16.10 -0.91 -2.02
C SER A 104 -16.80 0.08 -2.94
N PRO A 105 -18.05 -0.16 -3.35
CA PRO A 105 -18.72 0.69 -4.32
C PRO A 105 -18.68 2.16 -3.91
N ASP A 106 -18.35 3.03 -4.87
CA ASP A 106 -18.24 4.48 -4.71
C ASP A 106 -17.15 4.97 -3.76
N GLU A 107 -16.32 4.09 -3.22
CA GLU A 107 -15.23 4.46 -2.32
C GLU A 107 -13.86 4.14 -2.88
N TRP A 108 -13.61 2.87 -3.18
CA TRP A 108 -12.31 2.42 -3.69
C TRP A 108 -12.40 1.10 -4.44
N ALA A 109 -11.40 0.82 -5.26
CA ALA A 109 -11.20 -0.46 -5.93
C ALA A 109 -9.72 -0.80 -5.96
N GLY A 110 -9.37 -2.02 -5.62
CA GLY A 110 -8.00 -2.53 -5.64
C GLY A 110 -7.88 -3.77 -6.50
N TYR A 111 -6.80 -3.84 -7.30
CA TYR A 111 -6.50 -4.95 -8.18
C TYR A 111 -5.06 -5.37 -8.00
N ILE A 112 -4.83 -6.67 -7.91
CA ILE A 112 -3.49 -7.22 -7.95
C ILE A 112 -3.48 -8.32 -9.01
N LYS A 113 -2.53 -8.25 -9.93
CA LYS A 113 -2.25 -9.33 -10.88
C LYS A 113 -0.89 -9.91 -10.56
N LEU A 114 -0.85 -11.21 -10.30
CA LEU A 114 0.38 -11.95 -10.04
C LEU A 114 0.78 -12.71 -11.29
N TYR A 115 2.06 -12.57 -11.66
CA TYR A 115 2.69 -13.28 -12.77
C TYR A 115 3.83 -14.14 -12.23
N PRO A 116 3.53 -15.34 -11.69
CA PRO A 116 4.54 -16.16 -11.02
C PRO A 116 5.71 -16.57 -11.91
N GLU A 117 5.46 -16.81 -13.18
CA GLU A 117 6.51 -17.19 -14.12
C GLU A 117 7.52 -16.07 -14.35
N GLU A 118 7.07 -14.82 -14.26
CA GLU A 118 7.91 -13.63 -14.43
C GLU A 118 8.40 -13.09 -13.10
N ASN A 119 7.98 -13.69 -12.00
CA ASN A 119 8.30 -13.28 -10.62
C ASN A 119 7.95 -11.82 -10.34
N ARG A 120 6.85 -11.35 -10.90
CA ARG A 120 6.40 -9.96 -10.77
C ARG A 120 4.92 -9.87 -10.50
N ALA A 121 4.49 -8.69 -10.12
CA ALA A 121 3.07 -8.37 -9.94
C ALA A 121 2.81 -6.92 -10.34
N THR A 122 1.55 -6.65 -10.69
CA THR A 122 1.06 -5.28 -10.88
C THR A 122 -0.04 -5.02 -9.86
N LEU A 123 -0.07 -3.81 -9.34
CA LEU A 123 -1.06 -3.38 -8.36
C LEU A 123 -1.69 -2.08 -8.84
N GLU A 124 -3.01 -2.03 -8.83
CA GLU A 124 -3.77 -0.83 -9.14
C GLU A 124 -4.70 -0.53 -7.97
N TYR A 125 -4.78 0.73 -7.61
CA TYR A 125 -5.66 1.18 -6.55
C TYR A 125 -6.28 2.52 -6.94
N THR A 126 -7.60 2.54 -6.97
CA THR A 126 -8.38 3.74 -7.27
C THR A 126 -9.25 4.05 -6.05
N PHE A 127 -9.22 5.28 -5.60
CA PHE A 127 -10.08 5.71 -4.51
C PHE A 127 -10.68 7.09 -4.79
N ARG A 128 -11.86 7.31 -4.24
CA ARG A 128 -12.52 8.60 -4.33
C ARG A 128 -11.97 9.53 -3.24
N ASP A 129 -11.62 10.74 -3.65
CA ASP A 129 -11.17 11.75 -2.68
C ASP A 129 -12.36 12.20 -1.82
N ALA A 130 -12.27 11.94 -0.52
CA ALA A 130 -13.35 12.22 0.42
C ALA A 130 -13.57 13.71 0.71
N LEU A 131 -12.72 14.59 0.18
CA LEU A 131 -12.81 16.03 0.37
C LEU A 131 -13.71 16.72 -0.66
N PHE A 132 -14.27 15.96 -1.60
CA PHE A 132 -15.12 16.51 -2.65
C PHE A 132 -16.43 15.75 -2.80
#